data_cbf44a6cb2d7cb28f172700ba71ad566
#
_entry.id   cbf44a6cb2d7cb28f172700ba71ad566
#
_cell.length_a   1.000
_cell.length_b   1.000
_cell.length_c   1.000
_cell.angle_alpha   90.00
_cell.angle_beta   90.00
_cell.angle_gamma   90.00
#
_symmetry.space_group_name_H-M   'P 1'
#
loop_
_entity.id
_entity.type
_entity.pdbx_description
1 polymer ?
#
loop_
_entity_poly.entity_id
_entity_poly.type
_entity_poly.pdbx_seq_one_letter_code
_entity_poly.pdbx_strand_id
1 'polypeptide(L)'
;SADYMGMLATVMNGVALQDALEKIDVQTRVQTAIEMRQVAEPYIRRRAIRHLEKGRVVIFAGGTGNPYFTTDTTASLRAMEIGADVILKATKVDGIYSADPLLHKGARKFDELTYLDVLKNRLKVMDATAISLCMDHQIPIIVFNLKKKGNVKRVVLGEKVGTKVKG
;
A
#
# COMPACT_ATOMS: atom_id res chain seq x y z
N SER A 1 -17.62 -15.42 1.87
CA SER A 1 -17.36 -15.54 0.42
C SER A 1 -16.88 -14.25 -0.19
N ALA A 2 -17.42 -13.07 0.18
CA ALA A 2 -17.01 -11.77 -0.39
C ALA A 2 -15.51 -11.48 -0.23
N ASP A 3 -14.95 -11.73 0.95
CA ASP A 3 -13.51 -11.51 1.22
C ASP A 3 -12.64 -12.37 0.31
N TYR A 4 -12.98 -13.66 0.16
CA TYR A 4 -12.24 -14.53 -0.74
C TYR A 4 -12.35 -14.11 -2.21
N MET A 5 -13.52 -13.65 -2.64
CA MET A 5 -13.68 -13.09 -4.00
C MET A 5 -12.78 -11.85 -4.18
N GLY A 6 -12.73 -10.97 -3.19
CA GLY A 6 -11.83 -9.83 -3.18
C GLY A 6 -10.35 -10.24 -3.24
N MET A 7 -9.95 -11.24 -2.46
CA MET A 7 -8.57 -11.78 -2.49
C MET A 7 -8.22 -12.34 -3.86
N LEU A 8 -9.10 -13.15 -4.47
CA LEU A 8 -8.90 -13.70 -5.82
C LEU A 8 -8.81 -12.59 -6.87
N ALA A 9 -9.64 -11.55 -6.76
CA ALA A 9 -9.57 -10.39 -7.65
C ALA A 9 -8.20 -9.68 -7.57
N THR A 10 -7.59 -9.59 -6.37
CA THR A 10 -6.24 -9.02 -6.24
C THR A 10 -5.18 -9.88 -6.92
N VAL A 11 -5.34 -11.20 -6.95
CA VAL A 11 -4.41 -12.10 -7.68
C VAL A 11 -4.53 -11.87 -9.18
N MET A 12 -5.77 -11.79 -9.71
CA MET A 12 -6.00 -11.45 -11.12
C MET A 12 -5.34 -10.12 -11.50
N ASN A 13 -5.55 -9.08 -10.67
CA ASN A 13 -4.93 -7.77 -10.89
C ASN A 13 -3.39 -7.84 -10.80
N GLY A 14 -2.86 -8.64 -9.88
CA GLY A 14 -1.42 -8.84 -9.72
C GLY A 14 -0.79 -9.47 -10.96
N VAL A 15 -1.42 -10.50 -11.52
CA VAL A 15 -0.95 -11.18 -12.76
C VAL A 15 -1.04 -10.22 -13.96
N ALA A 16 -2.13 -9.45 -14.08
CA ALA A 16 -2.27 -8.46 -15.14
C ALA A 16 -1.20 -7.36 -15.05
N LEU A 17 -0.89 -6.89 -13.84
CA LEU A 17 0.17 -5.91 -13.61
C LEU A 17 1.55 -6.49 -13.90
N GLN A 18 1.81 -7.74 -13.54
CA GLN A 18 3.06 -8.44 -13.89
C GLN A 18 3.23 -8.48 -15.41
N ASP A 19 2.22 -8.93 -16.16
CA ASP A 19 2.27 -8.97 -17.61
C ASP A 19 2.56 -7.60 -18.23
N ALA A 20 1.91 -6.55 -17.72
CA ALA A 20 2.13 -5.19 -18.19
C ALA A 20 3.56 -4.67 -17.90
N LEU A 21 4.12 -4.99 -16.74
CA LEU A 21 5.47 -4.58 -16.35
C LEU A 21 6.54 -5.37 -17.13
N GLU A 22 6.35 -6.66 -17.30
CA GLU A 22 7.29 -7.52 -18.04
C GLU A 22 7.33 -7.17 -19.55
N LYS A 23 6.24 -6.66 -20.14
CA LYS A 23 6.20 -6.12 -21.51
C LYS A 23 7.08 -4.88 -21.72
N ILE A 24 7.48 -4.22 -20.66
CA ILE A 24 8.41 -3.08 -20.68
C ILE A 24 9.73 -3.42 -19.98
N ASP A 25 10.12 -4.69 -19.97
CA ASP A 25 11.37 -5.22 -19.42
C ASP A 25 11.57 -5.01 -17.92
N VAL A 26 10.50 -4.77 -17.15
CA VAL A 26 10.54 -4.70 -15.69
C VAL A 26 10.31 -6.10 -15.10
N GLN A 27 11.38 -6.73 -14.60
CA GLN A 27 11.27 -8.05 -13.97
C GLN A 27 10.35 -8.01 -12.75
N THR A 28 9.29 -8.80 -12.77
CA THR A 28 8.23 -8.77 -11.76
C THR A 28 7.92 -10.17 -11.24
N ARG A 29 7.50 -10.29 -9.97
CA ARG A 29 6.99 -11.52 -9.38
C ARG A 29 5.71 -11.25 -8.61
N VAL A 30 4.71 -12.12 -8.82
CA VAL A 30 3.48 -12.12 -8.01
C VAL A 30 3.62 -13.17 -6.92
N GLN A 31 3.43 -12.74 -5.67
CA GLN A 31 3.35 -13.65 -4.53
C GLN A 31 1.98 -13.53 -3.88
N THR A 32 1.32 -14.65 -3.66
CA THR A 32 -0.05 -14.71 -3.11
C THR A 32 -0.08 -15.36 -1.74
N ALA A 33 -0.90 -14.80 -0.85
CA ALA A 33 -1.17 -15.37 0.47
C ALA A 33 -2.12 -16.59 0.42
N ILE A 34 -2.88 -16.75 -0.68
CA ILE A 34 -3.71 -17.93 -0.95
C ILE A 34 -2.92 -18.85 -1.88
N GLU A 35 -2.75 -20.11 -1.50
CA GLU A 35 -1.96 -21.06 -2.29
C GLU A 35 -2.63 -21.39 -3.62
N MET A 36 -1.98 -21.04 -4.72
CA MET A 36 -2.37 -21.33 -6.09
C MET A 36 -1.14 -21.40 -7.00
N ARG A 37 -0.29 -22.38 -6.76
CA ARG A 37 1.07 -22.50 -7.33
C ARG A 37 1.13 -22.45 -8.86
N GLN A 38 0.06 -22.82 -9.54
CA GLN A 38 -0.02 -22.76 -11.01
C GLN A 38 -0.16 -21.34 -11.56
N VAL A 39 -0.54 -20.37 -10.71
CA VAL A 39 -0.85 -18.99 -11.11
C VAL A 39 0.18 -17.99 -10.56
N ALA A 40 0.55 -18.13 -9.28
CA ALA A 40 1.44 -17.21 -8.58
C ALA A 40 2.27 -17.94 -7.52
N GLU A 41 3.43 -17.39 -7.19
CA GLU A 41 4.26 -17.94 -6.12
C GLU A 41 3.56 -17.86 -4.77
N PRO A 42 3.64 -18.86 -3.90
CA PRO A 42 3.24 -18.71 -2.51
C PRO A 42 4.08 -17.63 -1.83
N TYR A 43 3.42 -16.79 -1.02
CA TYR A 43 4.14 -15.79 -0.25
C TYR A 43 5.06 -16.45 0.79
N ILE A 44 6.32 -16.19 0.65
CA ILE A 44 7.37 -16.57 1.61
C ILE A 44 8.28 -15.35 1.80
N ARG A 45 8.33 -14.80 3.02
CA ARG A 45 9.07 -13.57 3.35
C ARG A 45 10.50 -13.58 2.78
N ARG A 46 11.28 -14.62 3.02
CA ARG A 46 12.67 -14.72 2.52
C ARG A 46 12.76 -14.71 1.00
N ARG A 47 11.77 -15.28 0.32
CA ARG A 47 11.71 -15.28 -1.15
C ARG A 47 11.38 -13.89 -1.69
N ALA A 48 10.46 -13.17 -1.04
CA ALA A 48 10.15 -11.78 -1.37
C ALA A 48 11.39 -10.90 -1.25
N ILE A 49 12.10 -10.95 -0.13
CA ILE A 49 13.35 -10.22 0.10
C ILE A 49 14.37 -10.53 -1.00
N ARG A 50 14.57 -11.83 -1.31
CA ARG A 50 15.50 -12.24 -2.36
C ARG A 50 15.15 -11.70 -3.76
N HIS A 51 13.86 -11.56 -4.06
CA HIS A 51 13.43 -10.91 -5.31
C HIS A 51 13.74 -9.41 -5.31
N LEU A 52 13.48 -8.73 -4.20
CA LEU A 52 13.80 -7.30 -4.04
C LEU A 52 15.31 -7.03 -4.14
N GLU A 53 16.14 -7.85 -3.49
CA GLU A 53 17.60 -7.78 -3.58
C GLU A 53 18.13 -7.95 -5.03
N LYS A 54 17.39 -8.66 -5.87
CA LYS A 54 17.68 -8.81 -7.31
C LYS A 54 17.12 -7.67 -8.17
N GLY A 55 16.61 -6.60 -7.57
CA GLY A 55 16.04 -5.46 -8.27
C GLY A 55 14.69 -5.75 -8.96
N ARG A 56 13.97 -6.79 -8.53
CA ARG A 56 12.66 -7.14 -9.07
C ARG A 56 11.55 -6.39 -8.37
N VAL A 57 10.48 -6.10 -9.10
CA VAL A 57 9.21 -5.68 -8.50
C VAL A 57 8.53 -6.92 -7.93
N VAL A 58 8.03 -6.85 -6.69
CA VAL A 58 7.24 -7.92 -6.07
C VAL A 58 5.82 -7.40 -5.83
N ILE A 59 4.85 -8.11 -6.37
CA ILE A 59 3.42 -7.82 -6.19
C ILE A 59 2.88 -8.79 -5.17
N PHE A 60 2.42 -8.27 -4.03
CA PHE A 60 1.75 -9.08 -3.00
C PHE A 60 0.24 -9.11 -3.27
N ALA A 61 -0.32 -10.28 -3.46
CA ALA A 61 -1.71 -10.52 -3.75
C ALA A 61 -2.37 -11.45 -2.73
N GLY A 62 -3.70 -11.51 -2.71
CA GLY A 62 -4.44 -12.35 -1.77
C GLY A 62 -4.52 -11.79 -0.34
N GLY A 63 -4.15 -10.53 -0.14
CA GLY A 63 -4.20 -9.89 1.18
C GLY A 63 -3.32 -10.59 2.22
N THR A 64 -3.86 -10.80 3.42
CA THR A 64 -3.24 -11.64 4.47
C THR A 64 -3.48 -13.13 4.25
N GLY A 65 -4.38 -13.50 3.35
CA GLY A 65 -4.93 -14.85 3.22
C GLY A 65 -6.07 -15.14 4.21
N ASN A 66 -6.38 -14.21 5.11
CA ASN A 66 -7.43 -14.35 6.11
C ASN A 66 -8.56 -13.34 5.87
N PRO A 67 -9.83 -13.76 6.01
CA PRO A 67 -10.98 -12.84 5.99
C PRO A 67 -10.88 -11.77 7.09
N TYR A 68 -11.66 -10.71 6.94
CA TYR A 68 -11.80 -9.59 7.90
C TYR A 68 -10.61 -8.65 8.02
N PHE A 69 -9.46 -8.95 7.39
CA PHE A 69 -8.35 -8.01 7.31
C PHE A 69 -8.43 -7.17 6.03
N THR A 70 -8.13 -5.88 6.17
CA THR A 70 -8.14 -4.96 5.03
C THR A 70 -6.84 -5.05 4.23
N THR A 71 -6.85 -4.47 3.03
CA THR A 71 -5.64 -4.27 2.23
C THR A 71 -4.66 -3.31 2.91
N ASP A 72 -5.13 -2.38 3.73
CA ASP A 72 -4.29 -1.45 4.48
C ASP A 72 -3.50 -2.18 5.57
N THR A 73 -4.16 -3.04 6.36
CA THR A 73 -3.49 -3.92 7.33
C THR A 73 -2.47 -4.81 6.63
N THR A 74 -2.84 -5.38 5.46
CA THR A 74 -1.92 -6.22 4.69
C THR A 74 -0.70 -5.44 4.23
N ALA A 75 -0.87 -4.23 3.70
CA ALA A 75 0.24 -3.39 3.24
C ALA A 75 1.22 -3.07 4.39
N SER A 76 0.69 -2.73 5.57
CA SER A 76 1.50 -2.48 6.76
C SER A 76 2.28 -3.72 7.19
N LEU A 77 1.63 -4.89 7.23
CA LEU A 77 2.27 -6.16 7.57
C LEU A 77 3.40 -6.51 6.58
N ARG A 78 3.14 -6.42 5.28
CA ARG A 78 4.14 -6.72 4.25
C ARG A 78 5.30 -5.75 4.28
N ALA A 79 5.04 -4.45 4.47
CA ALA A 79 6.08 -3.43 4.60
C ALA A 79 7.04 -3.75 5.76
N MET A 80 6.50 -4.11 6.92
CA MET A 80 7.28 -4.54 8.08
C MET A 80 8.09 -5.81 7.79
N GLU A 81 7.47 -6.83 7.21
CA GLU A 81 8.11 -8.13 6.93
C GLU A 81 9.29 -8.03 5.97
N ILE A 82 9.24 -7.14 4.98
CA ILE A 82 10.30 -6.96 3.99
C ILE A 82 11.27 -5.82 4.34
N GLY A 83 11.03 -5.09 5.43
CA GLY A 83 11.86 -3.95 5.85
C GLY A 83 11.74 -2.76 4.89
N ALA A 84 10.52 -2.41 4.48
CA ALA A 84 10.28 -1.28 3.60
C ALA A 84 10.55 0.06 4.32
N ASP A 85 11.14 1.02 3.61
CA ASP A 85 11.45 2.35 4.15
C ASP A 85 10.20 3.24 4.27
N VAL A 86 9.17 2.97 3.49
CA VAL A 86 7.96 3.80 3.42
C VAL A 86 6.79 3.04 2.80
N ILE A 87 5.57 3.37 3.21
CA ILE A 87 4.34 2.96 2.53
C ILE A 87 3.82 4.12 1.70
N LEU A 88 3.65 3.90 0.40
CA LEU A 88 3.07 4.86 -0.52
C LEU A 88 1.61 4.48 -0.78
N LYS A 89 0.66 5.19 -0.16
CA LYS A 89 -0.76 4.96 -0.35
C LYS A 89 -1.31 5.80 -1.50
N ALA A 90 -1.48 5.18 -2.64
CA ALA A 90 -2.07 5.79 -3.81
C ALA A 90 -3.61 5.84 -3.69
N THR A 91 -4.20 7.03 -3.78
CA THR A 91 -5.62 7.28 -3.59
C THR A 91 -6.22 8.13 -4.70
N LYS A 92 -7.51 8.46 -4.57
CA LYS A 92 -8.22 9.40 -5.47
C LYS A 92 -8.14 10.85 -4.99
N VAL A 93 -7.60 11.11 -3.78
CA VAL A 93 -7.50 12.43 -3.16
C VAL A 93 -6.05 12.87 -3.01
N ASP A 94 -5.82 14.18 -2.90
CA ASP A 94 -4.48 14.77 -2.92
C ASP A 94 -3.67 14.55 -1.64
N GLY A 95 -4.26 13.97 -0.62
CA GLY A 95 -3.66 13.75 0.69
C GLY A 95 -4.73 13.59 1.76
N ILE A 96 -4.37 13.83 3.00
CA ILE A 96 -5.26 13.75 4.16
C ILE A 96 -5.81 15.14 4.46
N TYR A 97 -7.11 15.22 4.71
CA TYR A 97 -7.82 16.46 4.99
C TYR A 97 -8.45 16.41 6.38
N SER A 98 -8.68 17.60 6.96
CA SER A 98 -9.37 17.76 8.26
C SER A 98 -10.83 17.29 8.25
N ALA A 99 -11.46 17.25 7.07
CA ALA A 99 -12.80 16.71 6.80
C ALA A 99 -12.87 16.30 5.34
N ASP A 100 -13.95 15.66 4.91
CA ASP A 100 -14.14 15.29 3.51
C ASP A 100 -14.23 16.56 2.64
N PRO A 101 -13.26 16.80 1.73
CA PRO A 101 -13.22 18.00 0.91
C PRO A 101 -14.37 18.10 -0.10
N LEU A 102 -15.06 16.99 -0.40
CA LEU A 102 -16.24 16.97 -1.26
C LEU A 102 -17.49 17.49 -0.53
N LEU A 103 -17.54 17.28 0.79
CA LEU A 103 -18.67 17.68 1.65
C LEU A 103 -18.45 19.01 2.36
N HIS A 104 -17.20 19.37 2.63
CA HIS A 104 -16.84 20.52 3.44
C HIS A 104 -15.86 21.45 2.70
N LYS A 105 -16.35 22.57 2.16
CA LYS A 105 -15.54 23.57 1.43
C LYS A 105 -14.38 24.16 2.25
N GLY A 106 -14.44 24.09 3.59
CA GLY A 106 -13.38 24.54 4.50
C GLY A 106 -12.37 23.48 4.91
N ALA A 107 -12.45 22.26 4.33
CA ALA A 107 -11.51 21.19 4.64
C ALA A 107 -10.09 21.59 4.24
N ARG A 108 -9.15 21.51 5.18
CA ARG A 108 -7.74 21.84 4.97
C ARG A 108 -6.94 20.54 4.76
N LYS A 109 -6.11 20.52 3.74
CA LYS A 109 -5.15 19.42 3.53
C LYS A 109 -4.00 19.58 4.53
N PHE A 110 -3.57 18.47 5.12
CA PHE A 110 -2.35 18.41 5.93
C PHE A 110 -1.15 18.07 5.03
N ASP A 111 -0.01 18.68 5.30
CA ASP A 111 1.25 18.31 4.67
C ASP A 111 1.94 17.19 5.45
N GLU A 112 1.86 17.25 6.79
CA GLU A 112 2.43 16.25 7.68
C GLU A 112 1.51 16.03 8.90
N LEU A 113 1.46 14.82 9.41
CA LEU A 113 0.70 14.38 10.57
C LEU A 113 1.51 13.35 11.36
N THR A 114 1.27 13.27 12.66
CA THR A 114 1.73 12.13 13.45
C THR A 114 0.73 10.98 13.38
N TYR A 115 1.17 9.73 13.66
CA TYR A 115 0.26 8.60 13.78
C TYR A 115 -0.82 8.86 14.84
N LEU A 116 -0.44 9.51 15.97
CA LEU A 116 -1.37 9.86 17.04
C LEU A 116 -2.42 10.87 16.58
N ASP A 117 -2.05 11.85 15.74
CA ASP A 117 -3.03 12.78 15.16
C ASP A 117 -4.06 12.06 14.31
N VAL A 118 -3.62 11.09 13.50
CA VAL A 118 -4.51 10.27 12.68
C VAL A 118 -5.48 9.49 13.55
N LEU A 119 -5.00 8.82 14.59
CA LEU A 119 -5.81 7.99 15.49
C LEU A 119 -6.77 8.84 16.34
N LYS A 120 -6.28 9.91 16.98
CA LYS A 120 -7.08 10.79 17.85
C LYS A 120 -8.19 11.50 17.09
N ASN A 121 -7.89 12.00 15.90
CA ASN A 121 -8.85 12.73 15.07
C ASN A 121 -9.67 11.81 14.16
N ARG A 122 -9.47 10.50 14.25
CA ARG A 122 -10.15 9.47 13.42
C ARG A 122 -10.11 9.82 11.93
N LEU A 123 -8.96 10.30 11.45
CA LEU A 123 -8.78 10.67 10.06
C LEU A 123 -8.82 9.42 9.18
N LYS A 124 -9.56 9.48 8.08
CA LYS A 124 -9.72 8.35 7.13
C LYS A 124 -8.48 8.20 6.24
N VAL A 125 -7.40 7.69 6.79
CA VAL A 125 -6.15 7.40 6.09
C VAL A 125 -6.04 5.94 5.74
N MET A 126 -5.98 5.12 6.78
CA MET A 126 -5.94 3.66 6.78
C MET A 126 -6.78 3.19 7.98
N ASP A 127 -7.04 1.90 8.08
CA ASP A 127 -7.68 1.39 9.30
C ASP A 127 -6.74 1.50 10.52
N ALA A 128 -7.33 1.50 11.73
CA ALA A 128 -6.59 1.73 12.97
C ALA A 128 -5.50 0.67 13.21
N THR A 129 -5.73 -0.58 12.80
CA THR A 129 -4.75 -1.67 12.92
C THR A 129 -3.52 -1.38 12.07
N ALA A 130 -3.73 -0.94 10.82
CA ALA A 130 -2.64 -0.58 9.91
C ALA A 130 -1.82 0.61 10.45
N ILE A 131 -2.49 1.66 10.97
CA ILE A 131 -1.81 2.82 11.57
C ILE A 131 -1.01 2.41 12.80
N SER A 132 -1.56 1.57 13.68
CA SER A 132 -0.85 1.08 14.88
C SER A 132 0.39 0.27 14.51
N LEU A 133 0.29 -0.64 13.54
CA LEU A 133 1.45 -1.38 13.04
C LEU A 133 2.55 -0.47 12.50
N CYS A 134 2.17 0.55 11.70
CA CYS A 134 3.13 1.50 11.17
C CYS A 134 3.77 2.36 12.28
N MET A 135 3.01 2.74 13.31
CA MET A 135 3.50 3.49 14.46
C MET A 135 4.51 2.67 15.26
N ASP A 136 4.19 1.43 15.59
CA ASP A 136 5.06 0.55 16.40
C ASP A 136 6.39 0.26 15.70
N HIS A 137 6.39 0.18 14.38
CA HIS A 137 7.57 -0.09 13.56
C HIS A 137 8.17 1.16 12.91
N GLN A 138 7.64 2.35 13.20
CA GLN A 138 8.11 3.64 12.68
C GLN A 138 8.19 3.70 11.15
N ILE A 139 7.27 3.04 10.46
CA ILE A 139 7.20 3.02 9.00
C ILE A 139 6.37 4.21 8.51
N PRO A 140 6.95 5.23 7.88
CA PRO A 140 6.21 6.39 7.41
C PRO A 140 5.23 6.02 6.30
N ILE A 141 4.12 6.75 6.24
CA ILE A 141 3.08 6.60 5.21
C ILE A 141 2.98 7.91 4.43
N ILE A 142 2.95 7.83 3.10
CA ILE A 142 2.69 8.99 2.24
C ILE A 142 1.40 8.71 1.47
N VAL A 143 0.39 9.54 1.70
CA VAL A 143 -0.91 9.47 1.01
C VAL A 143 -0.93 10.49 -0.13
N PHE A 144 -1.15 10.03 -1.35
CA PHE A 144 -1.09 10.89 -2.54
C PHE A 144 -2.11 10.52 -3.60
N ASN A 145 -2.34 11.43 -4.56
CA ASN A 145 -3.30 11.24 -5.64
C ASN A 145 -2.66 10.50 -6.82
N LEU A 146 -3.13 9.27 -7.08
CA LEU A 146 -2.70 8.44 -8.21
C LEU A 146 -3.14 9.02 -9.58
N LYS A 147 -4.28 9.72 -9.63
CA LYS A 147 -4.84 10.23 -10.89
C LYS A 147 -4.06 11.41 -11.45
N LYS A 148 -3.26 12.10 -10.65
CA LYS A 148 -2.39 13.17 -11.12
C LYS A 148 -1.16 12.57 -11.81
N LYS A 149 -1.07 12.81 -13.14
CA LYS A 149 0.04 12.31 -13.96
C LYS A 149 1.40 12.71 -13.36
N GLY A 150 2.29 11.75 -13.22
CA GLY A 150 3.64 11.95 -12.70
C GLY A 150 3.78 11.85 -11.18
N ASN A 151 2.69 11.85 -10.40
CA ASN A 151 2.78 11.81 -8.93
C ASN A 151 3.49 10.55 -8.40
N VAL A 152 3.31 9.39 -9.03
CA VAL A 152 4.02 8.16 -8.65
C VAL A 152 5.53 8.36 -8.75
N LYS A 153 6.02 8.91 -9.88
CA LYS A 153 7.44 9.19 -10.06
C LYS A 153 7.94 10.22 -9.04
N ARG A 154 7.20 11.29 -8.84
CA ARG A 154 7.58 12.39 -7.93
C ARG A 154 7.71 11.90 -6.47
N VAL A 155 6.74 11.13 -5.98
CA VAL A 155 6.77 10.63 -4.60
C VAL A 155 7.93 9.63 -4.39
N VAL A 156 8.21 8.77 -5.37
CA VAL A 156 9.35 7.84 -5.32
C VAL A 156 10.69 8.57 -5.33
N LEU A 157 10.77 9.70 -6.03
CA LEU A 157 11.97 10.55 -6.04
C LEU A 157 12.09 11.46 -4.80
N GLY A 158 11.19 11.33 -3.82
CA GLY A 158 11.26 12.07 -2.56
C GLY A 158 10.70 13.49 -2.61
N GLU A 159 10.02 13.87 -3.71
CA GLU A 159 9.35 15.18 -3.77
C GLU A 159 8.18 15.23 -2.76
N LYS A 160 7.92 16.43 -2.25
CA LYS A 160 6.77 16.67 -1.33
C LYS A 160 5.46 16.56 -2.11
N VAL A 161 4.89 15.37 -2.12
CA VAL A 161 3.60 15.06 -2.76
C VAL A 161 2.66 14.46 -1.71
N GLY A 162 1.44 14.99 -1.65
CA GLY A 162 0.43 14.43 -0.73
C GLY A 162 0.59 14.84 0.73
N THR A 163 0.32 13.93 1.64
CA THR A 163 0.47 14.08 3.09
C THR A 163 1.35 12.98 3.64
N LYS A 164 2.34 13.34 4.47
CA LYS A 164 3.22 12.38 5.15
C LYS A 164 2.73 12.13 6.58
N VAL A 165 2.61 10.85 6.96
CA VAL A 165 2.34 10.43 8.35
C VAL A 165 3.60 9.75 8.88
N LYS A 166 4.07 10.18 10.05
CA LYS A 166 5.26 9.64 10.73
C LYS A 166 5.16 9.79 12.25
N GLY A 167 6.11 9.24 13.00
CA GLY A 167 6.28 9.48 14.44
C GLY A 167 6.89 10.83 14.74
#